data_6a1f23b5aec4eee1191db26e09105998
#
_entry.id   6a1f23b5aec4eee1191db26e09105998
#
_cell.length_a   1.000
_cell.length_b   1.000
_cell.length_c   1.000
_cell.angle_alpha   90.00
_cell.angle_beta   90.00
_cell.angle_gamma   90.00
#
_symmetry.space_group_name_H-M   'P 1'
#
loop_
_entity.id
_entity.type
_entity.pdbx_description
1 polymer ?
#
loop_
_entity_poly.entity_id
_entity_poly.type
_entity_poly.pdbx_seq_one_letter_code
_entity_poly.pdbx_strand_id
1 'polypeptide(L)'
;MSKVVFVTQQVDPEHATLGAAAAMVRALAKRVDEVAVLAAAAAVERLPANVRFRSFDAPTQALRGLRFETALARELARGRPSAVLAHMSPIYAVLAAPLTRALRVPLLLWFTQQRAGPALARAERVVGAILTVDARSVPLASPKVRAIGHGIDVGEFRCAGSARGGGPLRVLSLGRYAEVKGHDVAVRALRALLDRGVEAELTVRGEEATPNDVHVRARLRELVRELGLDGRARLLDAAPRSDVPGLLAATDVLVNATHGAAADKVVFEAAACCVPVVAASPVFDALLPDELRFQDGDAAALALRLAALAGLGAEQRRVLGEGLRGRVEAAHSVEHWADAVLAAAGGRAVG
;
A
#
# COMPACT_ATOMS: atom_id res chain seq x y z
N MET A 1 -21.95 -17.22 -15.94
CA MET A 1 -21.75 -16.25 -14.83
C MET A 1 -20.28 -16.26 -14.43
N SER A 2 -19.62 -15.11 -14.55
CA SER A 2 -18.25 -14.95 -14.11
C SER A 2 -18.22 -14.69 -12.60
N LYS A 3 -17.35 -15.41 -11.87
CA LYS A 3 -17.28 -15.34 -10.42
C LYS A 3 -15.83 -15.33 -9.96
N VAL A 4 -15.51 -14.52 -8.95
CA VAL A 4 -14.21 -14.54 -8.25
C VAL A 4 -14.43 -14.81 -6.77
N VAL A 5 -13.62 -15.68 -6.18
CA VAL A 5 -13.55 -15.84 -4.72
C VAL A 5 -12.36 -15.03 -4.20
N PHE A 6 -12.64 -14.02 -3.37
CA PHE A 6 -11.64 -13.13 -2.76
C PHE A 6 -11.47 -13.48 -1.29
N VAL A 7 -10.28 -13.91 -0.91
CA VAL A 7 -9.97 -14.37 0.45
C VAL A 7 -9.04 -13.37 1.14
N THR A 8 -9.45 -12.82 2.28
CA THR A 8 -8.65 -11.86 3.04
C THR A 8 -8.93 -11.96 4.54
N GLN A 9 -8.22 -11.22 5.37
CA GLN A 9 -8.51 -11.15 6.81
C GLN A 9 -9.71 -10.26 7.10
N GLN A 10 -9.79 -9.10 6.44
CA GLN A 10 -10.83 -8.11 6.70
C GLN A 10 -11.13 -7.29 5.45
N VAL A 11 -12.42 -6.93 5.27
CA VAL A 11 -12.89 -5.98 4.26
C VAL A 11 -13.65 -4.86 4.95
N ASP A 12 -12.92 -3.83 5.32
CA ASP A 12 -13.43 -2.62 5.94
C ASP A 12 -12.63 -1.42 5.40
N PRO A 13 -13.25 -0.44 4.75
CA PRO A 13 -12.55 0.72 4.19
C PRO A 13 -11.86 1.58 5.25
N GLU A 14 -12.33 1.55 6.50
CA GLU A 14 -11.72 2.31 7.61
C GLU A 14 -10.54 1.58 8.26
N HIS A 15 -10.30 0.33 7.91
CA HIS A 15 -9.19 -0.41 8.50
C HIS A 15 -7.84 0.15 8.03
N ALA A 16 -6.98 0.56 8.95
CA ALA A 16 -5.73 1.27 8.69
C ALA A 16 -4.81 0.55 7.68
N THR A 17 -4.68 -0.77 7.78
CA THR A 17 -3.78 -1.57 6.93
C THR A 17 -4.50 -2.19 5.72
N LEU A 18 -5.69 -2.75 5.91
CA LEU A 18 -6.43 -3.53 4.92
C LEU A 18 -7.55 -2.75 4.22
N GLY A 19 -7.71 -1.45 4.48
CA GLY A 19 -8.76 -0.62 3.88
C GLY A 19 -8.79 -0.68 2.34
N ALA A 20 -7.66 -0.86 1.70
CA ALA A 20 -7.58 -1.04 0.25
C ALA A 20 -8.32 -2.30 -0.26
N ALA A 21 -8.50 -3.34 0.57
CA ALA A 21 -9.23 -4.54 0.18
C ALA A 21 -10.68 -4.24 -0.23
N ALA A 22 -11.32 -3.25 0.41
CA ALA A 22 -12.68 -2.83 0.06
C ALA A 22 -12.73 -2.22 -1.37
N ALA A 23 -11.76 -1.39 -1.74
CA ALA A 23 -11.65 -0.84 -3.10
C ALA A 23 -11.38 -1.94 -4.13
N MET A 24 -10.49 -2.90 -3.82
CA MET A 24 -10.19 -4.05 -4.66
C MET A 24 -11.44 -4.93 -4.91
N VAL A 25 -12.22 -5.20 -3.86
CA VAL A 25 -13.48 -5.95 -3.98
C VAL A 25 -14.48 -5.18 -4.85
N ARG A 26 -14.63 -3.86 -4.67
CA ARG A 26 -15.50 -3.01 -5.52
C ARG A 26 -15.05 -3.02 -6.99
N ALA A 27 -13.75 -2.96 -7.25
CA ALA A 27 -13.22 -2.98 -8.61
C ALA A 27 -13.47 -4.33 -9.31
N LEU A 28 -13.29 -5.44 -8.60
CA LEU A 28 -13.64 -6.78 -9.12
C LEU A 28 -15.14 -6.90 -9.35
N ALA A 29 -15.98 -6.41 -8.44
CA ALA A 29 -17.44 -6.47 -8.55
C ALA A 29 -17.98 -5.74 -9.78
N LYS A 30 -17.28 -4.71 -10.29
CA LYS A 30 -17.62 -4.03 -11.55
C LYS A 30 -17.33 -4.86 -12.81
N ARG A 31 -16.54 -5.95 -12.69
CA ARG A 31 -16.00 -6.72 -13.81
C ARG A 31 -16.52 -8.16 -13.91
N VAL A 32 -17.14 -8.64 -12.84
CA VAL A 32 -17.67 -10.00 -12.78
C VAL A 32 -19.10 -10.00 -12.25
N ASP A 33 -19.85 -11.05 -12.55
CA ASP A 33 -21.25 -11.16 -12.13
C ASP A 33 -21.39 -11.34 -10.61
N GLU A 34 -20.40 -11.99 -9.95
CA GLU A 34 -20.39 -12.23 -8.52
C GLU A 34 -18.96 -12.19 -7.94
N VAL A 35 -18.77 -11.53 -6.80
CA VAL A 35 -17.57 -11.67 -5.97
C VAL A 35 -17.96 -12.33 -4.65
N ALA A 36 -17.41 -13.51 -4.35
CA ALA A 36 -17.56 -14.16 -3.06
C ALA A 36 -16.40 -13.80 -2.15
N VAL A 37 -16.64 -12.99 -1.13
CA VAL A 37 -15.64 -12.58 -0.13
C VAL A 37 -15.65 -13.57 1.01
N LEU A 38 -14.51 -14.22 1.25
CA LEU A 38 -14.23 -15.03 2.43
C LEU A 38 -13.27 -14.25 3.33
N ALA A 39 -13.73 -13.79 4.48
CA ALA A 39 -12.89 -13.02 5.41
C ALA A 39 -13.29 -13.30 6.87
N ALA A 40 -12.44 -12.91 7.83
CA ALA A 40 -12.82 -12.97 9.25
C ALA A 40 -13.92 -11.95 9.56
N ALA A 41 -13.80 -10.73 9.02
CA ALA A 41 -14.79 -9.67 9.17
C ALA A 41 -14.96 -8.84 7.88
N ALA A 42 -16.13 -8.21 7.71
CA ALA A 42 -16.40 -7.24 6.65
C ALA A 42 -17.45 -6.22 7.10
N ALA A 43 -17.32 -4.98 6.61
CA ALA A 43 -18.36 -3.95 6.65
C ALA A 43 -19.36 -4.23 5.51
N VAL A 44 -20.26 -5.19 5.74
CA VAL A 44 -21.14 -5.78 4.71
C VAL A 44 -22.04 -4.74 4.06
N GLU A 45 -22.49 -3.76 4.83
CA GLU A 45 -23.37 -2.65 4.39
C GLU A 45 -22.69 -1.73 3.36
N ARG A 46 -21.37 -1.79 3.25
CA ARG A 46 -20.56 -1.00 2.31
C ARG A 46 -20.13 -1.79 1.06
N LEU A 47 -20.58 -3.04 0.94
CA LEU A 47 -20.26 -3.90 -0.21
C LEU A 47 -21.29 -3.74 -1.34
N PRO A 48 -20.88 -3.84 -2.61
CA PRO A 48 -21.80 -3.88 -3.75
C PRO A 48 -22.79 -5.06 -3.67
N ALA A 49 -23.96 -4.89 -4.30
CA ALA A 49 -25.04 -5.88 -4.25
C ALA A 49 -24.66 -7.27 -4.83
N ASN A 50 -23.70 -7.32 -5.76
CA ASN A 50 -23.20 -8.57 -6.33
C ASN A 50 -21.99 -9.15 -5.54
N VAL A 51 -21.74 -8.63 -4.34
CA VAL A 51 -20.72 -9.17 -3.43
C VAL A 51 -21.40 -9.98 -2.33
N ARG A 52 -20.98 -11.22 -2.19
CA ARG A 52 -21.45 -12.11 -1.13
C ARG A 52 -20.34 -12.28 -0.08
N PHE A 53 -20.66 -12.06 1.17
CA PHE A 53 -19.74 -12.26 2.29
C PHE A 53 -20.02 -13.56 3.04
N ARG A 54 -18.95 -14.27 3.43
CA ARG A 54 -18.97 -15.35 4.40
C ARG A 54 -17.82 -15.20 5.37
N SER A 55 -18.15 -15.19 6.66
CA SER A 55 -17.13 -15.22 7.68
C SER A 55 -16.56 -16.62 7.89
N PHE A 56 -15.25 -16.67 8.08
CA PHE A 56 -14.56 -17.84 8.60
C PHE A 56 -13.94 -17.60 9.98
N ASP A 57 -14.32 -16.50 10.65
CA ASP A 57 -13.77 -16.19 11.97
C ASP A 57 -14.05 -17.27 13.00
N ALA A 58 -13.05 -17.54 13.85
CA ALA A 58 -13.12 -18.57 14.88
C ALA A 58 -12.13 -18.28 16.01
N PRO A 59 -12.37 -18.79 17.23
CA PRO A 59 -11.51 -18.56 18.39
C PRO A 59 -10.10 -19.13 18.24
N THR A 60 -9.93 -20.21 17.47
CA THR A 60 -8.63 -20.86 17.27
C THR A 60 -8.23 -20.88 15.80
N GLN A 61 -6.93 -20.91 15.51
CA GLN A 61 -6.42 -20.97 14.14
C GLN A 61 -6.86 -22.25 13.42
N ALA A 62 -6.90 -23.40 14.11
CA ALA A 62 -7.35 -24.66 13.52
C ALA A 62 -8.82 -24.59 13.12
N LEU A 63 -9.69 -24.10 14.00
CA LEU A 63 -11.11 -23.95 13.69
C LEU A 63 -11.36 -22.90 12.60
N ARG A 64 -10.55 -21.83 12.57
CA ARG A 64 -10.59 -20.82 11.51
C ARG A 64 -10.23 -21.43 10.15
N GLY A 65 -9.21 -22.29 10.10
CA GLY A 65 -8.83 -23.04 8.90
C GLY A 65 -9.97 -23.93 8.41
N LEU A 66 -10.58 -24.73 9.29
CA LEU A 66 -11.71 -25.61 8.96
C LEU A 66 -12.94 -24.84 8.46
N ARG A 67 -13.28 -23.70 9.12
CA ARG A 67 -14.36 -22.82 8.66
C ARG A 67 -14.08 -22.21 7.29
N PHE A 68 -12.83 -21.82 7.04
CA PHE A 68 -12.41 -21.31 5.75
C PHE A 68 -12.59 -22.40 4.66
N GLU A 69 -12.07 -23.61 4.86
CA GLU A 69 -12.20 -24.71 3.89
C GLU A 69 -13.67 -25.06 3.61
N THR A 70 -14.50 -25.09 4.66
CA THR A 70 -15.94 -25.30 4.54
C THR A 70 -16.63 -24.18 3.75
N ALA A 71 -16.27 -22.93 4.01
CA ALA A 71 -16.81 -21.78 3.28
C ALA A 71 -16.40 -21.80 1.81
N LEU A 72 -15.12 -22.12 1.54
CA LEU A 72 -14.61 -22.26 0.18
C LEU A 72 -15.29 -23.40 -0.57
N ALA A 73 -15.42 -24.59 0.03
CA ALA A 73 -16.10 -25.72 -0.58
C ALA A 73 -17.55 -25.39 -0.97
N ARG A 74 -18.28 -24.68 -0.09
CA ARG A 74 -19.64 -24.21 -0.38
C ARG A 74 -19.69 -23.24 -1.56
N GLU A 75 -18.73 -22.32 -1.65
CA GLU A 75 -18.67 -21.38 -2.77
C GLU A 75 -18.29 -22.07 -4.09
N LEU A 76 -17.39 -23.06 -4.06
CA LEU A 76 -17.04 -23.85 -5.23
C LEU A 76 -18.20 -24.75 -5.70
N ALA A 77 -18.99 -25.31 -4.79
CA ALA A 77 -20.20 -26.10 -5.11
C ALA A 77 -21.32 -25.26 -5.73
N ARG A 78 -21.39 -23.96 -5.47
CA ARG A 78 -22.39 -23.03 -6.07
C ARG A 78 -22.08 -22.65 -7.51
N GLY A 79 -20.90 -22.95 -7.99
CA GLY A 79 -20.44 -22.66 -9.34
C GLY A 79 -18.93 -22.45 -9.39
N ARG A 80 -18.33 -22.91 -10.48
CA ARG A 80 -16.88 -22.82 -10.67
C ARG A 80 -16.47 -21.35 -10.87
N PRO A 81 -15.66 -20.77 -9.97
CA PRO A 81 -15.16 -19.42 -10.15
C PRO A 81 -14.07 -19.36 -11.22
N SER A 82 -13.88 -18.17 -11.80
CA SER A 82 -12.76 -17.86 -12.70
C SER A 82 -11.42 -17.91 -11.96
N ALA A 83 -11.40 -17.54 -10.67
CA ALA A 83 -10.23 -17.67 -9.80
C ALA A 83 -10.61 -17.66 -8.31
N VAL A 84 -9.71 -18.22 -7.49
CA VAL A 84 -9.61 -17.96 -6.05
C VAL A 84 -8.38 -17.09 -5.84
N LEU A 85 -8.54 -15.90 -5.29
CA LEU A 85 -7.47 -14.94 -4.96
C LEU A 85 -7.30 -14.85 -3.45
N ALA A 86 -6.18 -15.34 -2.93
CA ALA A 86 -5.77 -15.09 -1.55
C ALA A 86 -5.07 -13.73 -1.45
N HIS A 87 -5.60 -12.80 -0.65
CA HIS A 87 -5.06 -11.46 -0.47
C HIS A 87 -4.27 -11.37 0.83
N MET A 88 -2.98 -11.07 0.73
CA MET A 88 -2.03 -10.84 1.84
C MET A 88 -1.89 -12.01 2.84
N SER A 89 -2.45 -13.18 2.54
CA SER A 89 -2.53 -14.31 3.47
C SER A 89 -2.13 -15.62 2.82
N PRO A 90 -0.82 -15.90 2.71
CA PRO A 90 -0.30 -17.11 2.05
C PRO A 90 -0.87 -18.42 2.60
N ILE A 91 -1.21 -18.47 3.90
CA ILE A 91 -1.77 -19.67 4.53
C ILE A 91 -3.10 -20.08 3.89
N TYR A 92 -3.95 -19.11 3.52
CA TYR A 92 -5.24 -19.43 2.88
C TYR A 92 -5.06 -19.91 1.43
N ALA A 93 -3.99 -19.49 0.75
CA ALA A 93 -3.64 -20.10 -0.54
C ALA A 93 -3.25 -21.57 -0.37
N VAL A 94 -2.47 -21.91 0.67
CA VAL A 94 -2.11 -23.30 0.97
C VAL A 94 -3.35 -24.15 1.30
N LEU A 95 -4.24 -23.65 2.14
CA LEU A 95 -5.49 -24.35 2.52
C LEU A 95 -6.47 -24.48 1.35
N ALA A 96 -6.51 -23.51 0.44
CA ALA A 96 -7.38 -23.56 -0.75
C ALA A 96 -6.90 -24.58 -1.81
N ALA A 97 -5.61 -24.89 -1.82
CA ALA A 97 -4.97 -25.63 -2.91
C ALA A 97 -5.59 -27.02 -3.21
N PRO A 98 -5.94 -27.87 -2.22
CA PRO A 98 -6.55 -29.19 -2.51
C PRO A 98 -7.87 -29.04 -3.29
N LEU A 99 -8.75 -28.15 -2.85
CA LEU A 99 -10.06 -27.93 -3.46
C LEU A 99 -9.95 -27.30 -4.85
N THR A 100 -9.12 -26.25 -4.98
CA THR A 100 -8.94 -25.54 -6.25
C THR A 100 -8.28 -26.42 -7.29
N ARG A 101 -7.31 -27.25 -6.89
CA ARG A 101 -6.65 -28.22 -7.79
C ARG A 101 -7.61 -29.31 -8.28
N ALA A 102 -8.41 -29.91 -7.39
CA ALA A 102 -9.39 -30.93 -7.74
C ALA A 102 -10.41 -30.43 -8.77
N LEU A 103 -10.82 -29.15 -8.64
CA LEU A 103 -11.81 -28.52 -9.52
C LEU A 103 -11.16 -27.72 -10.68
N ARG A 104 -9.84 -27.78 -10.82
CA ARG A 104 -9.07 -27.02 -11.83
C ARG A 104 -9.40 -25.54 -11.85
N VAL A 105 -9.59 -24.93 -10.66
CA VAL A 105 -9.82 -23.49 -10.50
C VAL A 105 -8.47 -22.79 -10.32
N PRO A 106 -8.17 -21.71 -11.07
CA PRO A 106 -6.98 -20.92 -10.88
C PRO A 106 -6.87 -20.39 -9.44
N LEU A 107 -5.71 -20.61 -8.80
CA LEU A 107 -5.42 -20.13 -7.47
C LEU A 107 -4.32 -19.08 -7.56
N LEU A 108 -4.60 -17.86 -7.13
CA LEU A 108 -3.71 -16.70 -7.16
C LEU A 108 -3.43 -16.23 -5.74
N LEU A 109 -2.26 -15.64 -5.53
CA LEU A 109 -1.89 -14.98 -4.29
C LEU A 109 -1.51 -13.53 -4.60
N TRP A 110 -2.19 -12.55 -3.99
CA TRP A 110 -1.71 -11.17 -3.90
C TRP A 110 -0.87 -11.01 -2.64
N PHE A 111 0.40 -10.60 -2.79
CA PHE A 111 1.30 -10.46 -1.66
C PHE A 111 2.36 -9.39 -1.91
N THR A 112 2.56 -8.49 -0.94
CA THR A 112 3.54 -7.40 -1.01
C THR A 112 4.11 -7.13 0.39
N GLN A 113 5.07 -7.94 0.82
CA GLN A 113 5.80 -7.76 2.08
C GLN A 113 7.21 -8.33 1.96
N GLN A 114 8.21 -7.60 2.48
CA GLN A 114 9.61 -8.05 2.53
C GLN A 114 9.84 -9.18 3.55
N ARG A 115 9.03 -9.23 4.62
CA ARG A 115 9.11 -10.30 5.62
C ARG A 115 8.01 -11.31 5.36
N ALA A 116 8.41 -12.55 5.13
CA ALA A 116 7.49 -13.65 4.92
C ALA A 116 7.89 -14.84 5.76
N GLY A 117 6.89 -15.47 6.38
CA GLY A 117 7.06 -16.74 7.06
C GLY A 117 7.08 -17.93 6.09
N PRO A 118 7.25 -19.15 6.60
CA PRO A 118 7.32 -20.37 5.79
C PRO A 118 6.05 -20.65 4.97
N ALA A 119 4.93 -20.01 5.30
CA ALA A 119 3.68 -20.11 4.55
C ALA A 119 3.81 -19.57 3.12
N LEU A 120 4.64 -18.54 2.87
CA LEU A 120 4.83 -18.00 1.53
C LEU A 120 5.53 -19.00 0.59
N ALA A 121 6.59 -19.67 1.06
CA ALA A 121 7.28 -20.70 0.27
C ALA A 121 6.39 -21.91 -0.03
N ARG A 122 5.46 -22.25 0.88
CA ARG A 122 4.46 -23.29 0.64
C ARG A 122 3.40 -22.83 -0.36
N ALA A 123 2.92 -21.60 -0.25
CA ALA A 123 1.95 -21.02 -1.16
C ALA A 123 2.51 -20.94 -2.59
N GLU A 124 3.77 -20.54 -2.75
CA GLU A 124 4.46 -20.45 -4.04
C GLU A 124 4.37 -21.80 -4.82
N ARG A 125 4.50 -22.92 -4.15
CA ARG A 125 4.43 -24.26 -4.78
C ARG A 125 3.05 -24.58 -5.36
N VAL A 126 1.99 -24.03 -4.79
CA VAL A 126 0.60 -24.41 -5.09
C VAL A 126 -0.19 -23.38 -5.89
N VAL A 127 0.22 -22.11 -5.89
CA VAL A 127 -0.45 -21.05 -6.67
C VAL A 127 0.01 -21.03 -8.13
N GLY A 128 -0.86 -20.57 -9.02
CA GLY A 128 -0.52 -20.33 -10.43
C GLY A 128 0.30 -19.06 -10.64
N ALA A 129 0.05 -18.03 -9.83
CA ALA A 129 0.82 -16.79 -9.82
C ALA A 129 0.82 -16.13 -8.44
N ILE A 130 1.91 -15.39 -8.14
CA ILE A 130 2.03 -14.46 -7.02
C ILE A 130 2.01 -13.06 -7.61
N LEU A 131 0.93 -12.35 -7.38
CA LEU A 131 0.71 -10.99 -7.85
C LEU A 131 1.25 -10.02 -6.80
N THR A 132 1.92 -8.95 -7.23
CA THR A 132 2.56 -8.01 -6.32
C THR A 132 2.64 -6.60 -6.93
N VAL A 133 3.12 -5.64 -6.15
CA VAL A 133 3.34 -4.25 -6.61
C VAL A 133 4.56 -4.18 -7.53
N ASP A 134 5.67 -4.74 -7.08
CA ASP A 134 6.96 -4.83 -7.77
C ASP A 134 7.63 -6.15 -7.35
N ALA A 135 8.36 -6.79 -8.25
CA ALA A 135 9.00 -8.08 -7.95
C ALA A 135 9.92 -8.02 -6.73
N ARG A 136 10.57 -6.87 -6.49
CA ARG A 136 11.44 -6.64 -5.34
C ARG A 136 10.71 -6.55 -4.01
N SER A 137 9.38 -6.33 -4.01
CA SER A 137 8.56 -6.26 -2.80
C SER A 137 8.15 -7.63 -2.24
N VAL A 138 8.59 -8.73 -2.87
CA VAL A 138 8.37 -10.10 -2.41
C VAL A 138 9.71 -10.80 -2.23
N PRO A 139 10.00 -11.43 -1.06
CA PRO A 139 11.28 -12.08 -0.80
C PRO A 139 11.33 -13.50 -1.42
N LEU A 140 11.03 -13.60 -2.70
CA LEU A 140 11.05 -14.84 -3.48
C LEU A 140 11.60 -14.60 -4.88
N ALA A 141 12.58 -15.39 -5.29
CA ALA A 141 13.02 -15.48 -6.68
C ALA A 141 12.19 -16.59 -7.37
N SER A 142 11.05 -16.25 -7.94
CA SER A 142 10.16 -17.22 -8.58
C SER A 142 9.59 -16.65 -9.89
N PRO A 143 9.52 -17.45 -10.97
CA PRO A 143 8.90 -17.04 -12.23
C PRO A 143 7.38 -16.85 -12.11
N LYS A 144 6.78 -17.24 -11.00
CA LYS A 144 5.36 -17.00 -10.70
C LYS A 144 5.08 -15.59 -10.19
N VAL A 145 6.12 -14.83 -9.78
CA VAL A 145 5.97 -13.46 -9.29
C VAL A 145 5.70 -12.53 -10.48
N ARG A 146 4.59 -11.80 -10.43
CA ARG A 146 4.14 -10.85 -11.45
C ARG A 146 3.79 -9.52 -10.81
N ALA A 147 4.44 -8.45 -11.23
CA ALA A 147 4.10 -7.10 -10.84
C ALA A 147 2.83 -6.65 -11.59
N ILE A 148 1.83 -6.18 -10.84
CA ILE A 148 0.53 -5.73 -11.38
C ILE A 148 0.05 -4.40 -10.77
N GLY A 149 0.95 -3.64 -10.16
CA GLY A 149 0.60 -2.40 -9.46
C GLY A 149 -0.03 -2.62 -8.08
N HIS A 150 -0.39 -1.53 -7.40
CA HIS A 150 -0.82 -1.57 -5.99
C HIS A 150 -2.34 -1.69 -5.78
N GLY A 151 -3.15 -1.21 -6.72
CA GLY A 151 -4.60 -1.15 -6.55
C GLY A 151 -5.06 0.06 -5.73
N ILE A 152 -4.66 1.26 -6.14
CA ILE A 152 -5.04 2.54 -5.51
C ILE A 152 -6.38 3.01 -6.07
N ASP A 153 -7.31 3.36 -5.20
CA ASP A 153 -8.57 4.01 -5.59
C ASP A 153 -8.30 5.50 -5.91
N VAL A 154 -7.99 5.79 -7.17
CA VAL A 154 -7.70 7.15 -7.63
C VAL A 154 -8.93 8.09 -7.56
N GLY A 155 -10.13 7.55 -7.37
CA GLY A 155 -11.34 8.32 -7.10
C GLY A 155 -11.42 8.82 -5.66
N GLU A 156 -10.82 8.09 -4.70
CA GLU A 156 -10.67 8.50 -3.30
C GLU A 156 -9.54 9.52 -3.16
N PHE A 157 -8.40 9.29 -3.82
CA PHE A 157 -7.21 10.13 -3.80
C PHE A 157 -7.21 11.09 -4.99
N ARG A 158 -7.73 12.30 -4.78
CA ARG A 158 -7.87 13.31 -5.84
C ARG A 158 -6.83 14.41 -5.68
N CYS A 159 -6.40 14.99 -6.81
CA CYS A 159 -5.58 16.19 -6.77
C CYS A 159 -6.32 17.31 -6.03
N ALA A 160 -5.65 17.95 -5.08
CA ALA A 160 -6.12 19.18 -4.51
C ALA A 160 -6.09 20.28 -5.58
N GLY A 161 -7.14 21.11 -5.64
CA GLY A 161 -7.09 22.32 -6.46
C GLY A 161 -6.00 23.26 -5.97
N SER A 162 -5.27 23.90 -6.86
CA SER A 162 -4.18 24.86 -6.72
C SER A 162 -3.18 24.63 -5.56
N ALA A 163 -1.92 24.41 -5.91
CA ALA A 163 -0.80 24.46 -4.97
C ALA A 163 -0.83 25.80 -4.22
N ARG A 164 -0.83 25.75 -2.89
CA ARG A 164 -0.75 26.96 -2.06
C ARG A 164 0.62 27.59 -2.26
N GLY A 165 0.65 28.82 -2.70
CA GLY A 165 1.86 29.64 -2.80
C GLY A 165 2.18 30.29 -1.45
N GLY A 166 3.47 30.34 -1.09
CA GLY A 166 3.99 31.05 0.08
C GLY A 166 4.04 30.23 1.38
N GLY A 167 4.94 30.61 2.27
CA GLY A 167 5.20 29.96 3.55
C GLY A 167 6.21 28.81 3.48
N PRO A 168 6.51 28.15 4.62
CA PRO A 168 7.46 27.07 4.71
C PRO A 168 7.01 25.85 3.90
N LEU A 169 7.96 25.10 3.35
CA LEU A 169 7.71 23.82 2.67
C LEU A 169 7.12 22.82 3.67
N ARG A 170 5.90 22.34 3.42
CA ARG A 170 5.21 21.38 4.28
C ARG A 170 5.57 19.96 3.88
N VAL A 171 6.44 19.34 4.67
CA VAL A 171 6.92 17.98 4.47
C VAL A 171 6.10 17.03 5.34
N LEU A 172 5.60 15.95 4.76
CA LEU A 172 4.91 14.88 5.48
C LEU A 172 5.70 13.58 5.39
N SER A 173 5.84 12.89 6.52
CA SER A 173 6.30 11.50 6.60
C SER A 173 5.21 10.66 7.28
N LEU A 174 4.64 9.67 6.60
CA LEU A 174 3.48 8.92 7.05
C LEU A 174 3.78 7.43 7.14
N GLY A 175 3.63 6.85 8.33
CA GLY A 175 3.88 5.43 8.60
C GLY A 175 4.05 5.16 10.09
N ARG A 176 3.97 3.90 10.52
CA ARG A 176 4.20 3.51 11.92
C ARG A 176 5.53 4.05 12.42
N TYR A 177 5.63 4.28 13.73
CA TYR A 177 6.89 4.64 14.38
C TYR A 177 7.86 3.46 14.51
N ALA A 178 8.12 2.79 13.39
CA ALA A 178 9.04 1.66 13.32
C ALA A 178 10.37 2.10 12.70
N GLU A 179 11.49 1.55 13.18
CA GLU A 179 12.84 1.89 12.68
C GLU A 179 12.94 1.80 11.16
N VAL A 180 12.35 0.74 10.58
CA VAL A 180 12.36 0.53 9.13
C VAL A 180 11.73 1.69 8.34
N LYS A 181 10.96 2.58 8.96
CA LYS A 181 10.32 3.73 8.29
C LYS A 181 11.24 4.93 8.06
N GLY A 182 12.42 4.95 8.70
CA GLY A 182 13.44 5.99 8.47
C GLY A 182 12.96 7.40 8.80
N HIS A 183 12.05 7.57 9.78
CA HIS A 183 11.59 8.91 10.19
C HIS A 183 12.72 9.78 10.72
N ASP A 184 13.77 9.20 11.29
CA ASP A 184 14.98 9.88 11.74
C ASP A 184 15.75 10.50 10.56
N VAL A 185 15.78 9.84 9.41
CA VAL A 185 16.35 10.37 8.17
C VAL A 185 15.61 11.64 7.74
N ALA A 186 14.27 11.63 7.82
CA ALA A 186 13.45 12.79 7.50
C ALA A 186 13.70 13.97 8.49
N VAL A 187 13.84 13.68 9.80
CA VAL A 187 14.15 14.69 10.83
C VAL A 187 15.54 15.31 10.59
N ARG A 188 16.56 14.50 10.31
CA ARG A 188 17.92 14.99 9.98
C ARG A 188 17.93 15.78 8.67
N ALA A 189 17.17 15.36 7.67
CA ALA A 189 17.04 16.08 6.41
C ALA A 189 16.39 17.46 6.61
N LEU A 190 15.39 17.59 7.51
CA LEU A 190 14.81 18.88 7.86
C LEU A 190 15.88 19.83 8.43
N ARG A 191 16.74 19.36 9.36
CA ARG A 191 17.84 20.21 9.88
C ARG A 191 18.76 20.67 8.76
N ALA A 192 19.21 19.72 7.92
CA ALA A 192 20.08 20.04 6.79
C ALA A 192 19.43 20.98 5.76
N LEU A 193 18.13 20.96 5.62
CA LEU A 193 17.35 21.85 4.74
C LEU A 193 17.29 23.28 5.31
N LEU A 194 17.02 23.41 6.62
CA LEU A 194 17.02 24.71 7.33
C LEU A 194 18.42 25.35 7.34
N ASP A 195 19.49 24.56 7.49
CA ASP A 195 20.88 25.05 7.41
C ASP A 195 21.24 25.61 6.03
N ARG A 196 20.48 25.24 4.99
CA ARG A 196 20.58 25.82 3.64
C ARG A 196 19.72 27.05 3.45
N GLY A 197 19.05 27.54 4.51
CA GLY A 197 18.18 28.70 4.44
C GLY A 197 16.81 28.43 3.81
N VAL A 198 16.41 27.17 3.64
CA VAL A 198 15.09 26.81 3.12
C VAL A 198 14.11 26.65 4.28
N GLU A 199 13.10 27.49 4.33
CA GLU A 199 12.04 27.41 5.35
C GLU A 199 11.16 26.16 5.11
N ALA A 200 11.10 25.27 6.11
CA ALA A 200 10.36 24.04 6.04
C ALA A 200 9.79 23.62 7.41
N GLU A 201 8.74 22.83 7.36
CA GLU A 201 8.14 22.15 8.51
C GLU A 201 7.94 20.66 8.18
N LEU A 202 8.21 19.79 9.15
CA LEU A 202 8.01 18.34 9.03
C LEU A 202 6.88 17.89 9.95
N THR A 203 5.93 17.18 9.39
CA THR A 203 4.94 16.43 10.16
C THR A 203 5.21 14.94 9.97
N VAL A 204 5.50 14.23 11.05
CA VAL A 204 5.54 12.77 11.09
C VAL A 204 4.25 12.28 11.73
N ARG A 205 3.53 11.35 11.07
CA ARG A 205 2.33 10.74 11.62
C ARG A 205 2.38 9.23 11.54
N GLY A 206 2.01 8.58 12.63
CA GLY A 206 1.98 7.11 12.66
C GLY A 206 1.42 6.54 13.94
N GLU A 207 1.18 5.25 13.91
CA GLU A 207 0.78 4.47 15.08
C GLU A 207 2.00 3.87 15.79
N GLU A 208 1.82 3.58 17.07
CA GLU A 208 2.71 2.79 17.90
C GLU A 208 2.10 1.38 18.05
N ALA A 209 2.28 0.53 17.03
CA ALA A 209 1.66 -0.80 16.99
C ALA A 209 2.38 -1.82 17.87
N THR A 210 3.62 -1.55 18.29
CA THR A 210 4.43 -2.43 19.14
C THR A 210 5.15 -1.63 20.23
N PRO A 211 5.57 -2.28 21.35
CA PRO A 211 6.38 -1.61 22.36
C PRO A 211 7.66 -0.97 21.80
N ASN A 212 8.27 -1.55 20.77
CA ASN A 212 9.43 -0.96 20.11
C ASN A 212 9.08 0.35 19.38
N ASP A 213 7.90 0.47 18.80
CA ASP A 213 7.45 1.68 18.13
C ASP A 213 7.35 2.87 19.11
N VAL A 214 6.95 2.63 20.37
CA VAL A 214 6.96 3.63 21.46
C VAL A 214 8.38 4.15 21.72
N HIS A 215 9.36 3.24 21.79
CA HIS A 215 10.76 3.61 21.99
C HIS A 215 11.32 4.39 20.79
N VAL A 216 10.97 3.98 19.57
CA VAL A 216 11.37 4.69 18.35
C VAL A 216 10.82 6.13 18.37
N ARG A 217 9.54 6.31 18.69
CA ARG A 217 8.94 7.66 18.79
C ARG A 217 9.60 8.51 19.88
N ALA A 218 9.94 7.91 21.03
CA ALA A 218 10.64 8.62 22.09
C ALA A 218 12.02 9.11 21.62
N ARG A 219 12.81 8.24 20.97
CA ARG A 219 14.11 8.60 20.37
C ARG A 219 13.98 9.71 19.31
N LEU A 220 12.92 9.68 18.50
CA LEU A 220 12.65 10.74 17.53
C LEU A 220 12.36 12.09 18.21
N ARG A 221 11.65 12.12 19.35
CA ARG A 221 11.43 13.34 20.14
C ARG A 221 12.75 13.90 20.68
N GLU A 222 13.65 13.04 21.14
CA GLU A 222 14.98 13.43 21.58
C GLU A 222 15.78 14.01 20.41
N LEU A 223 15.79 13.34 19.28
CA LEU A 223 16.48 13.81 18.06
C LEU A 223 15.96 15.19 17.61
N VAL A 224 14.64 15.42 17.66
CA VAL A 224 14.05 16.75 17.34
C VAL A 224 14.61 17.82 18.27
N ARG A 225 14.70 17.56 19.58
CA ARG A 225 15.27 18.53 20.56
C ARG A 225 16.76 18.74 20.38
N GLU A 226 17.54 17.67 20.20
CA GLU A 226 18.99 17.73 19.96
C GLU A 226 19.35 18.57 18.73
N LEU A 227 18.53 18.50 17.69
CA LEU A 227 18.72 19.25 16.46
C LEU A 227 18.09 20.65 16.46
N GLY A 228 17.48 21.07 17.60
CA GLY A 228 16.84 22.39 17.71
C GLY A 228 15.66 22.56 16.75
N LEU A 229 14.87 21.51 16.54
CA LEU A 229 13.75 21.49 15.60
C LEU A 229 12.38 21.63 16.28
N ASP A 230 12.36 22.02 17.56
CA ASP A 230 11.12 22.29 18.28
C ASP A 230 10.30 23.38 17.54
N GLY A 231 9.01 23.08 17.34
CA GLY A 231 8.13 23.94 16.54
C GLY A 231 8.23 23.77 15.02
N ARG A 232 9.30 23.12 14.51
CA ARG A 232 9.46 22.83 13.07
C ARG A 232 9.20 21.36 12.71
N ALA A 233 9.37 20.43 13.66
CA ALA A 233 9.06 19.02 13.51
C ALA A 233 7.98 18.60 14.49
N ARG A 234 6.89 18.04 13.99
CA ARG A 234 5.74 17.54 14.79
C ARG A 234 5.62 16.04 14.67
N LEU A 235 5.57 15.34 15.80
CA LEU A 235 5.38 13.87 15.87
C LEU A 235 3.97 13.60 16.39
N LEU A 236 3.06 13.23 15.50
CA LEU A 236 1.63 13.09 15.75
C LEU A 236 1.18 11.64 15.66
N ASP A 237 0.04 11.33 16.25
CA ASP A 237 -0.60 10.02 16.14
C ASP A 237 -1.09 9.75 14.72
N ALA A 238 -1.39 8.49 14.42
CA ALA A 238 -1.96 8.10 13.14
C ALA A 238 -3.22 8.90 12.83
N ALA A 239 -3.37 9.28 11.58
CA ALA A 239 -4.64 9.84 11.11
C ALA A 239 -5.64 8.70 10.80
N PRO A 240 -6.94 8.89 11.05
CA PRO A 240 -7.96 8.02 10.51
C PRO A 240 -7.80 7.85 8.99
N ARG A 241 -8.16 6.69 8.48
CA ARG A 241 -8.02 6.39 7.04
C ARG A 241 -8.78 7.40 6.16
N SER A 242 -9.96 7.79 6.58
CA SER A 242 -10.80 8.82 5.93
C SER A 242 -10.14 10.18 5.79
N ASP A 243 -9.21 10.52 6.70
CA ASP A 243 -8.56 11.83 6.74
C ASP A 243 -7.29 11.89 5.87
N VAL A 244 -6.76 10.73 5.47
CA VAL A 244 -5.50 10.64 4.71
C VAL A 244 -5.54 11.43 3.40
N PRO A 245 -6.61 11.40 2.58
CA PRO A 245 -6.68 12.22 1.37
C PRO A 245 -6.58 13.71 1.66
N GLY A 246 -7.27 14.21 2.70
CA GLY A 246 -7.19 15.62 3.11
C GLY A 246 -5.82 16.01 3.66
N LEU A 247 -5.18 15.11 4.41
CA LEU A 247 -3.83 15.30 4.91
C LEU A 247 -2.80 15.41 3.77
N LEU A 248 -2.89 14.54 2.78
CA LEU A 248 -2.05 14.60 1.59
C LEU A 248 -2.29 15.88 0.80
N ALA A 249 -3.56 16.26 0.59
CA ALA A 249 -3.93 17.49 -0.10
C ALA A 249 -3.39 18.78 0.59
N ALA A 250 -3.13 18.72 1.91
CA ALA A 250 -2.54 19.82 2.68
C ALA A 250 -1.00 19.84 2.68
N THR A 251 -0.36 18.91 2.00
CA THR A 251 1.09 18.64 1.99
C THR A 251 1.72 19.14 0.70
N ASP A 252 2.94 19.71 0.76
CA ASP A 252 3.70 20.12 -0.43
C ASP A 252 4.58 18.96 -0.98
N VAL A 253 5.06 18.08 -0.11
CA VAL A 253 5.87 16.91 -0.46
C VAL A 253 5.71 15.79 0.57
N LEU A 254 5.51 14.55 0.10
CA LEU A 254 5.62 13.35 0.93
C LEU A 254 7.06 12.85 0.90
N VAL A 255 7.62 12.54 2.06
CA VAL A 255 8.90 11.83 2.20
C VAL A 255 8.63 10.40 2.63
N ASN A 256 9.20 9.45 1.91
CA ASN A 256 9.23 8.03 2.27
C ASN A 256 10.68 7.54 2.36
N ALA A 257 11.22 7.55 3.56
CA ALA A 257 12.58 7.11 3.86
C ALA A 257 12.65 5.65 4.30
N THR A 258 11.63 4.85 3.98
CA THR A 258 11.56 3.44 4.38
C THR A 258 12.74 2.66 3.82
N HIS A 259 13.44 1.96 4.72
CA HIS A 259 14.62 1.16 4.40
C HIS A 259 14.26 -0.08 3.57
N GLY A 260 15.12 -0.40 2.61
CA GLY A 260 15.00 -1.58 1.76
C GLY A 260 13.93 -1.44 0.67
N ALA A 261 13.48 -2.58 0.13
CA ALA A 261 12.57 -2.64 -1.03
C ALA A 261 11.09 -2.72 -0.62
N ALA A 262 10.63 -1.82 0.25
CA ALA A 262 9.24 -1.76 0.69
C ALA A 262 8.37 -0.96 -0.29
N ALA A 263 7.21 -1.52 -0.64
CA ALA A 263 6.20 -0.87 -1.49
C ALA A 263 5.15 -0.17 -0.62
N ASP A 264 5.54 0.90 0.05
CA ASP A 264 4.62 1.64 0.93
C ASP A 264 3.48 2.29 0.14
N LYS A 265 2.27 1.91 0.48
CA LYS A 265 1.04 2.35 -0.21
C LYS A 265 0.89 3.86 -0.25
N VAL A 266 1.28 4.56 0.81
CA VAL A 266 1.18 6.02 0.93
C VAL A 266 1.93 6.78 -0.18
N VAL A 267 2.98 6.21 -0.74
CA VAL A 267 3.72 6.79 -1.88
C VAL A 267 2.82 6.91 -3.11
N PHE A 268 2.09 5.84 -3.41
CA PHE A 268 1.14 5.81 -4.52
C PHE A 268 -0.10 6.68 -4.24
N GLU A 269 -0.56 6.71 -2.98
CA GLU A 269 -1.68 7.55 -2.54
C GLU A 269 -1.34 9.04 -2.66
N ALA A 270 -0.15 9.45 -2.25
CA ALA A 270 0.33 10.83 -2.40
C ALA A 270 0.48 11.22 -3.87
N ALA A 271 1.09 10.35 -4.69
CA ALA A 271 1.19 10.55 -6.13
C ALA A 271 -0.19 10.66 -6.79
N ALA A 272 -1.17 9.85 -6.37
CA ALA A 272 -2.56 9.95 -6.83
C ALA A 272 -3.22 11.29 -6.43
N CYS A 273 -2.83 11.88 -5.29
CA CYS A 273 -3.24 13.24 -4.88
C CYS A 273 -2.48 14.37 -5.58
N CYS A 274 -1.67 14.10 -6.59
CA CYS A 274 -0.78 15.06 -7.24
C CYS A 274 0.26 15.68 -6.28
N VAL A 275 0.59 15.01 -5.19
CA VAL A 275 1.64 15.45 -4.25
C VAL A 275 2.98 14.88 -4.70
N PRO A 276 4.01 15.70 -4.93
CA PRO A 276 5.36 15.23 -5.14
C PRO A 276 5.82 14.30 -4.02
N VAL A 277 6.50 13.22 -4.38
CA VAL A 277 7.03 12.25 -3.42
C VAL A 277 8.52 12.14 -3.58
N VAL A 278 9.26 12.16 -2.47
CA VAL A 278 10.70 11.83 -2.45
C VAL A 278 10.89 10.54 -1.66
N ALA A 279 11.44 9.49 -2.31
CA ALA A 279 11.53 8.18 -1.70
C ALA A 279 12.90 7.50 -1.90
N ALA A 280 13.27 6.63 -0.92
CA ALA A 280 14.51 5.86 -0.95
C ALA A 280 14.35 4.45 -1.56
N SER A 281 13.16 3.84 -1.42
CA SER A 281 12.97 2.45 -1.84
C SER A 281 13.07 2.28 -3.37
N PRO A 282 13.87 1.32 -3.86
CA PRO A 282 14.00 1.06 -5.29
C PRO A 282 12.72 0.54 -5.96
N VAL A 283 11.73 0.11 -5.18
CA VAL A 283 10.41 -0.30 -5.69
C VAL A 283 9.72 0.84 -6.47
N PHE A 284 10.08 2.08 -6.18
CA PHE A 284 9.48 3.25 -6.80
C PHE A 284 10.22 3.75 -8.06
N ASP A 285 11.23 3.03 -8.56
CA ASP A 285 12.01 3.44 -9.73
C ASP A 285 11.16 3.67 -10.99
N ALA A 286 10.10 2.88 -11.18
CA ALA A 286 9.17 3.06 -12.31
C ALA A 286 8.17 4.22 -12.08
N LEU A 287 7.90 4.57 -10.84
CA LEU A 287 6.99 5.66 -10.48
C LEU A 287 7.70 7.01 -10.43
N LEU A 288 8.87 7.06 -9.79
CA LEU A 288 9.58 8.31 -9.47
C LEU A 288 10.75 8.54 -10.41
N PRO A 289 10.87 9.72 -11.02
CA PRO A 289 12.06 10.11 -11.74
C PRO A 289 13.26 10.28 -10.79
N ASP A 290 14.48 10.31 -11.32
CA ASP A 290 15.72 10.29 -10.52
C ASP A 290 15.84 11.46 -9.54
N GLU A 291 15.33 12.62 -9.92
CA GLU A 291 15.31 13.83 -9.09
C GLU A 291 14.42 13.72 -7.84
N LEU A 292 13.52 12.74 -7.79
CA LEU A 292 12.65 12.43 -6.65
C LEU A 292 13.12 11.20 -5.85
N ARG A 293 14.30 10.67 -6.17
CA ARG A 293 14.88 9.52 -5.47
C ARG A 293 16.14 9.90 -4.72
N PHE A 294 16.40 9.24 -3.61
CA PHE A 294 17.62 9.41 -2.83
C PHE A 294 18.11 8.05 -2.31
N GLN A 295 19.39 7.98 -1.92
CA GLN A 295 19.98 6.77 -1.37
C GLN A 295 19.40 6.50 0.04
N ASP A 296 19.10 5.23 0.31
CA ASP A 296 18.59 4.77 1.61
C ASP A 296 19.51 5.22 2.75
N GLY A 297 18.91 5.87 3.78
CA GLY A 297 19.61 6.42 4.94
C GLY A 297 20.30 7.76 4.72
N ASP A 298 20.40 8.29 3.51
CA ASP A 298 21.11 9.54 3.21
C ASP A 298 20.23 10.78 3.41
N ALA A 299 20.26 11.32 4.63
CA ALA A 299 19.54 12.54 4.99
C ALA A 299 20.04 13.78 4.22
N ALA A 300 21.33 13.83 3.83
CA ALA A 300 21.87 14.95 3.08
C ALA A 300 21.37 14.96 1.63
N ALA A 301 21.34 13.80 0.98
CA ALA A 301 20.74 13.64 -0.34
C ALA A 301 19.24 13.96 -0.31
N LEU A 302 18.50 13.49 0.70
CA LEU A 302 17.09 13.85 0.89
C LEU A 302 16.91 15.38 1.01
N ALA A 303 17.72 16.06 1.80
CA ALA A 303 17.65 17.52 1.95
C ALA A 303 17.90 18.25 0.62
N LEU A 304 18.81 17.77 -0.24
CA LEU A 304 19.03 18.33 -1.57
C LEU A 304 17.81 18.19 -2.47
N ARG A 305 17.12 17.03 -2.44
CA ARG A 305 15.88 16.81 -3.20
C ARG A 305 14.76 17.75 -2.72
N LEU A 306 14.62 17.90 -1.41
CA LEU A 306 13.63 18.81 -0.82
C LEU A 306 13.94 20.28 -1.15
N ALA A 307 15.21 20.69 -1.13
CA ALA A 307 15.63 22.05 -1.53
C ALA A 307 15.30 22.32 -3.00
N ALA A 308 15.55 21.36 -3.89
CA ALA A 308 15.19 21.47 -5.30
C ALA A 308 13.66 21.66 -5.47
N LEU A 309 12.84 20.87 -4.76
CA LEU A 309 11.38 21.02 -4.79
C LEU A 309 10.90 22.35 -4.20
N ALA A 310 11.55 22.86 -3.14
CA ALA A 310 11.23 24.16 -2.57
C ALA A 310 11.50 25.30 -3.55
N GLY A 311 12.55 25.18 -4.36
CA GLY A 311 12.90 26.14 -5.42
C GLY A 311 11.93 26.15 -6.61
N LEU A 312 11.11 25.11 -6.77
CA LEU A 312 10.08 25.07 -7.80
C LEU A 312 8.90 25.98 -7.44
N GLY A 313 8.36 26.70 -8.43
CA GLY A 313 7.10 27.40 -8.29
C GLY A 313 5.92 26.43 -8.05
N ALA A 314 4.81 26.95 -7.52
CA ALA A 314 3.61 26.17 -7.24
C ALA A 314 3.11 25.41 -8.48
N GLU A 315 3.13 26.05 -9.64
CA GLU A 315 2.72 25.45 -10.91
C GLU A 315 3.65 24.30 -11.35
N GLN A 316 4.96 24.46 -11.19
CA GLN A 316 5.91 23.40 -11.54
C GLN A 316 5.74 22.17 -10.64
N ARG A 317 5.51 22.37 -9.33
CA ARG A 317 5.19 21.27 -8.41
C ARG A 317 3.87 20.58 -8.78
N ARG A 318 2.87 21.35 -9.21
CA ARG A 318 1.60 20.80 -9.68
C ARG A 318 1.78 19.91 -10.91
N VAL A 319 2.48 20.38 -11.94
CA VAL A 319 2.79 19.62 -13.15
C VAL A 319 3.55 18.34 -12.82
N LEU A 320 4.53 18.41 -11.93
CA LEU A 320 5.27 17.24 -11.45
C LEU A 320 4.34 16.21 -10.79
N GLY A 321 3.46 16.68 -9.88
CA GLY A 321 2.48 15.84 -9.19
C GLY A 321 1.47 15.20 -10.15
N GLU A 322 0.97 15.94 -11.15
CA GLU A 322 0.08 15.41 -12.18
C GLU A 322 0.76 14.32 -13.03
N GLY A 323 2.03 14.48 -13.35
CA GLY A 323 2.82 13.45 -14.00
C GLY A 323 2.93 12.17 -13.17
N LEU A 324 3.12 12.29 -11.85
CA LEU A 324 3.12 11.14 -10.94
C LEU A 324 1.74 10.47 -10.88
N ARG A 325 0.66 11.27 -10.80
CA ARG A 325 -0.70 10.74 -10.83
C ARG A 325 -0.96 9.92 -12.10
N GLY A 326 -0.59 10.45 -13.27
CA GLY A 326 -0.75 9.73 -14.53
C GLY A 326 -0.08 8.35 -14.52
N ARG A 327 1.10 8.22 -13.89
CA ARG A 327 1.78 6.93 -13.72
C ARG A 327 1.03 5.99 -12.76
N VAL A 328 0.45 6.53 -11.69
CA VAL A 328 -0.40 5.72 -10.77
C VAL A 328 -1.66 5.25 -11.48
N GLU A 329 -2.34 6.11 -12.22
CA GLU A 329 -3.53 5.75 -12.99
C GLU A 329 -3.27 4.64 -13.99
N ALA A 330 -2.14 4.72 -14.70
CA ALA A 330 -1.78 3.76 -15.73
C ALA A 330 -1.39 2.38 -15.18
N ALA A 331 -0.65 2.31 -14.06
CA ALA A 331 -0.02 1.06 -13.62
C ALA A 331 -0.42 0.62 -12.20
N HIS A 332 -1.00 1.49 -11.38
CA HIS A 332 -1.26 1.23 -9.97
C HIS A 332 -2.70 1.51 -9.53
N SER A 333 -3.60 1.92 -10.44
CA SER A 333 -5.02 2.09 -10.12
C SER A 333 -5.68 0.77 -9.73
N VAL A 334 -6.75 0.84 -8.96
CA VAL A 334 -7.52 -0.35 -8.57
C VAL A 334 -8.23 -0.99 -9.77
N GLU A 335 -8.54 -0.19 -10.78
CA GLU A 335 -9.07 -0.65 -12.06
C GLU A 335 -8.05 -1.49 -12.82
N HIS A 336 -6.83 -0.97 -13.01
CA HIS A 336 -5.72 -1.71 -13.60
C HIS A 336 -5.43 -3.01 -12.84
N TRP A 337 -5.37 -2.94 -11.53
CA TRP A 337 -5.15 -4.09 -10.66
C TRP A 337 -6.21 -5.18 -10.87
N ALA A 338 -7.49 -4.81 -10.93
CA ALA A 338 -8.58 -5.78 -11.12
C ALA A 338 -8.52 -6.45 -12.50
N ASP A 339 -8.21 -5.68 -13.55
CA ASP A 339 -8.02 -6.21 -14.91
C ASP A 339 -6.84 -7.19 -14.97
N ALA A 340 -5.72 -6.84 -14.34
CA ALA A 340 -4.52 -7.68 -14.26
C ALA A 340 -4.78 -8.99 -13.47
N VAL A 341 -5.55 -8.95 -12.37
CA VAL A 341 -5.97 -10.14 -11.64
C VAL A 341 -6.78 -11.07 -12.53
N LEU A 342 -7.76 -10.54 -13.27
CA LEU A 342 -8.61 -11.35 -14.16
C LEU A 342 -7.81 -11.89 -15.35
N ALA A 343 -6.88 -11.14 -15.90
CA ALA A 343 -5.96 -11.61 -16.94
C ALA A 343 -5.10 -12.78 -16.44
N ALA A 344 -4.54 -12.65 -15.22
CA ALA A 344 -3.76 -13.73 -14.59
C ALA A 344 -4.60 -14.99 -14.34
N ALA A 345 -5.87 -14.86 -14.01
CA ALA A 345 -6.82 -15.96 -13.84
C ALA A 345 -7.08 -16.70 -15.16
N GLY A 346 -7.14 -15.98 -16.29
CA GLY A 346 -7.33 -16.54 -17.63
C GLY A 346 -6.06 -17.11 -18.27
N GLY A 347 -4.93 -17.11 -17.57
CA GLY A 347 -3.64 -17.57 -18.11
C GLY A 347 -3.00 -16.63 -19.13
N ARG A 348 -3.52 -15.40 -19.29
CA ARG A 348 -2.95 -14.38 -20.19
C ARG A 348 -1.76 -13.69 -19.55
N ALA A 349 -0.77 -13.35 -20.34
CA ALA A 349 0.30 -12.46 -19.89
C ALA A 349 -0.31 -11.09 -19.54
N VAL A 350 0.08 -10.56 -18.38
CA VAL A 350 -0.20 -9.16 -18.02
C VAL A 350 0.91 -8.36 -18.67
N GLY A 351 0.58 -7.57 -19.69
CA GLY A 351 1.51 -6.69 -20.40
C GLY A 351 1.85 -5.45 -19.59
#